data_c395a696bfa791acb8b3ac952a5d69a8
#
_entry.id   c395a696bfa791acb8b3ac952a5d69a8
#
_cell.length_a   1.000
_cell.length_b   1.000
_cell.length_c   1.000
_cell.angle_alpha   90.00
_cell.angle_beta   90.00
_cell.angle_gamma   90.00
#
_symmetry.space_group_name_H-M   'P 1'
#
loop_
_entity.id
_entity.type
_entity.pdbx_description
1 polymer ?
#
loop_
_entity_poly.entity_id
_entity_poly.type
_entity_poly.pdbx_seq_one_letter_code
_entity_poly.pdbx_strand_id
1 'polypeptide(L)'
;NILNKEVNGMKKSPSATYGKSNLTHFGADTFFGHQEIMGTKPKMPFREPIKNKIEGIYKALKEAGYKVEYKYGKKEKYLVVEDALTVADNIECDLGQAFNITSALDLIPFNKVLEIGGIVRKIATVPRVITFGGKGITLEDILNAEEEKEGGYIGINAPKSGVYNTGYECIHLGYGVNP
;
A
#
# COMPACT_ATOMS: atom_id res chain seq x y z
N ASN A 1 -7.13 -29.67 -19.70
CA ASN A 1 -5.94 -29.41 -18.88
C ASN A 1 -5.31 -28.06 -19.27
N ILE A 2 -5.50 -27.02 -18.45
CA ILE A 2 -5.03 -25.64 -18.70
C ILE A 2 -3.49 -25.62 -18.83
N LEU A 3 -2.79 -26.46 -18.08
CA LEU A 3 -1.33 -26.47 -18.03
C LEU A 3 -0.70 -27.30 -19.17
N ASN A 4 -1.51 -28.04 -19.91
CA ASN A 4 -1.05 -29.03 -20.89
C ASN A 4 0.00 -30.01 -20.33
N LYS A 5 -0.06 -30.25 -19.02
CA LYS A 5 0.86 -31.02 -18.21
C LYS A 5 0.08 -31.98 -17.31
N GLU A 6 0.54 -33.21 -17.16
CA GLU A 6 0.08 -34.07 -16.08
C GLU A 6 0.75 -33.64 -14.76
N VAL A 7 -0.04 -33.50 -13.71
CA VAL A 7 0.43 -33.17 -12.38
C VAL A 7 0.14 -34.38 -11.47
N ASN A 8 1.20 -34.88 -10.83
CA ASN A 8 1.08 -36.01 -9.92
C ASN A 8 0.05 -35.76 -8.83
N GLY A 9 -0.85 -36.72 -8.64
CA GLY A 9 -1.94 -36.62 -7.66
C GLY A 9 -3.20 -35.88 -8.13
N MET A 10 -3.22 -35.26 -9.32
CA MET A 10 -4.38 -34.60 -9.88
C MET A 10 -5.01 -35.44 -11.00
N LYS A 11 -6.25 -35.90 -10.79
CA LYS A 11 -7.02 -36.55 -11.83
C LYS A 11 -7.77 -35.53 -12.68
N LYS A 12 -7.80 -35.74 -14.00
CA LYS A 12 -8.62 -34.94 -14.92
C LYS A 12 -10.10 -35.07 -14.52
N SER A 13 -10.77 -33.96 -14.24
CA SER A 13 -12.21 -33.96 -14.02
C SER A 13 -12.96 -33.96 -15.35
N PRO A 14 -13.85 -34.92 -15.63
CA PRO A 14 -14.60 -34.95 -16.87
C PRO A 14 -15.70 -33.90 -16.95
N SER A 15 -16.10 -33.33 -15.80
CA SER A 15 -17.16 -32.31 -15.71
C SER A 15 -16.64 -30.88 -15.49
N ALA A 16 -15.33 -30.69 -15.37
CA ALA A 16 -14.76 -29.36 -15.20
C ALA A 16 -14.67 -28.61 -16.52
N THR A 17 -15.19 -27.39 -16.53
CA THR A 17 -14.95 -26.42 -17.60
C THR A 17 -13.74 -25.57 -17.23
N TYR A 18 -12.84 -25.37 -18.15
CA TYR A 18 -11.66 -24.56 -17.94
C TYR A 18 -11.33 -23.72 -19.16
N GLY A 19 -10.70 -22.58 -18.91
CA GLY A 19 -10.32 -21.65 -19.97
C GLY A 19 -9.05 -20.89 -19.60
N LYS A 20 -8.66 -20.01 -20.50
CA LYS A 20 -7.53 -19.10 -20.37
C LYS A 20 -8.00 -17.71 -20.78
N SER A 21 -7.68 -16.71 -19.97
CA SER A 21 -7.86 -15.31 -20.32
C SER A 21 -6.55 -14.55 -20.25
N ASN A 22 -6.42 -13.51 -21.05
CA ASN A 22 -5.31 -12.58 -20.94
C ASN A 22 -5.68 -11.45 -20.01
N LEU A 23 -4.73 -11.03 -19.19
CA LEU A 23 -4.86 -9.81 -18.37
C LEU A 23 -4.82 -8.60 -19.32
N THR A 24 -5.66 -7.61 -19.06
CA THR A 24 -5.74 -6.36 -19.82
C THR A 24 -5.38 -5.13 -19.02
N HIS A 25 -5.21 -5.26 -17.70
CA HIS A 25 -4.75 -4.16 -16.87
C HIS A 25 -3.26 -3.87 -17.06
N PHE A 26 -2.84 -2.70 -16.62
CA PHE A 26 -1.48 -2.21 -16.74
C PHE A 26 -0.65 -2.53 -15.50
N GLY A 27 0.56 -3.05 -15.71
CA GLY A 27 1.55 -3.26 -14.67
C GLY A 27 1.33 -4.53 -13.84
N ALA A 28 2.22 -4.76 -12.90
CA ALA A 28 2.18 -5.88 -11.98
C ALA A 28 1.47 -5.44 -10.69
N ASP A 29 0.16 -5.32 -10.73
CA ASP A 29 -0.63 -4.86 -9.59
C ASP A 29 -1.84 -5.77 -9.35
N THR A 30 -1.83 -6.45 -8.22
CA THR A 30 -2.91 -7.34 -7.79
C THR A 30 -4.26 -6.62 -7.65
N PHE A 31 -4.27 -5.35 -7.24
CA PHE A 31 -5.49 -4.56 -7.11
C PHE A 31 -6.21 -4.40 -8.46
N PHE A 32 -5.49 -4.04 -9.52
CA PHE A 32 -6.08 -3.95 -10.87
C PHE A 32 -6.48 -5.32 -11.40
N GLY A 33 -5.71 -6.36 -11.09
CA GLY A 33 -6.09 -7.74 -11.44
C GLY A 33 -7.40 -8.16 -10.80
N HIS A 34 -7.62 -7.85 -9.53
CA HIS A 34 -8.90 -8.12 -8.85
C HIS A 34 -10.06 -7.31 -9.43
N GLN A 35 -9.86 -6.04 -9.77
CA GLN A 35 -10.88 -5.23 -10.45
C GLN A 35 -11.26 -5.85 -11.80
N GLU A 36 -10.29 -6.34 -12.56
CA GLU A 36 -10.53 -7.00 -13.84
C GLU A 36 -11.32 -8.31 -13.68
N ILE A 37 -11.01 -9.11 -12.66
CA ILE A 37 -11.77 -10.32 -12.30
C ILE A 37 -13.23 -9.97 -11.97
N MET A 38 -13.46 -8.82 -11.34
CA MET A 38 -14.81 -8.31 -11.03
C MET A 38 -15.52 -7.67 -12.23
N GLY A 39 -14.94 -7.76 -13.43
CA GLY A 39 -15.54 -7.29 -14.66
C GLY A 39 -15.30 -5.81 -14.99
N THR A 40 -14.43 -5.12 -14.26
CA THR A 40 -14.04 -3.76 -14.62
C THR A 40 -12.91 -3.78 -15.65
N LYS A 41 -12.78 -2.71 -16.40
CA LYS A 41 -11.65 -2.50 -17.33
C LYS A 41 -10.78 -1.36 -16.80
N PRO A 42 -9.74 -1.66 -16.01
CA PRO A 42 -8.88 -0.63 -15.42
C PRO A 42 -8.23 0.23 -16.49
N LYS A 43 -8.25 1.56 -16.27
CA LYS A 43 -7.49 2.50 -17.09
C LYS A 43 -6.03 2.53 -16.63
N MET A 44 -5.14 3.08 -17.45
CA MET A 44 -3.77 3.34 -17.06
C MET A 44 -3.76 4.14 -15.76
N PRO A 45 -3.13 3.63 -14.68
CA PRO A 45 -3.09 4.35 -13.42
C PRO A 45 -2.22 5.60 -13.53
N PHE A 46 -2.62 6.63 -12.82
CA PHE A 46 -1.77 7.79 -12.61
C PHE A 46 -0.63 7.40 -11.66
N ARG A 47 0.60 7.72 -12.04
CA ARG A 47 1.79 7.43 -11.25
C ARG A 47 2.41 8.71 -10.73
N GLU A 48 2.58 8.81 -9.43
CA GLU A 48 3.17 9.97 -8.78
C GLU A 48 3.91 9.58 -7.50
N PRO A 49 5.19 9.96 -7.34
CA PRO A 49 5.88 9.78 -6.07
C PRO A 49 5.33 10.73 -5.01
N ILE A 50 5.33 10.29 -3.76
CA ILE A 50 4.79 11.06 -2.62
C ILE A 50 5.44 12.43 -2.47
N LYS A 51 6.71 12.58 -2.85
CA LYS A 51 7.44 13.85 -2.79
C LYS A 51 6.71 15.00 -3.47
N ASN A 52 5.91 14.72 -4.50
CA ASN A 52 5.13 15.74 -5.21
C ASN A 52 3.88 16.18 -4.44
N LYS A 53 3.45 15.43 -3.46
CA LYS A 53 2.25 15.70 -2.63
C LYS A 53 2.55 15.94 -1.16
N ILE A 54 3.78 15.71 -0.74
CA ILE A 54 4.17 15.64 0.67
C ILE A 54 3.87 16.94 1.44
N GLU A 55 4.04 18.10 0.80
CA GLU A 55 3.74 19.41 1.43
C GLU A 55 2.23 19.57 1.68
N GLY A 56 1.41 19.17 0.72
CA GLY A 56 -0.05 19.20 0.87
C GLY A 56 -0.54 18.25 1.95
N ILE A 57 0.04 17.05 1.99
CA ILE A 57 -0.27 16.04 3.00
C ILE A 57 0.14 16.55 4.39
N TYR A 58 1.37 17.07 4.52
CA TYR A 58 1.87 17.65 5.77
C TYR A 58 0.92 18.73 6.31
N LYS A 59 0.56 19.69 5.46
CA LYS A 59 -0.33 20.79 5.83
C LYS A 59 -1.70 20.28 6.28
N ALA A 60 -2.32 19.40 5.51
CA ALA A 60 -3.64 18.86 5.84
C ALA A 60 -3.65 18.07 7.17
N LEU A 61 -2.62 17.31 7.44
CA LEU A 61 -2.48 16.59 8.71
C LEU A 61 -2.25 17.55 9.89
N LYS A 62 -1.44 18.59 9.72
CA LYS A 62 -1.25 19.65 10.72
C LYS A 62 -2.54 20.40 11.02
N GLU A 63 -3.30 20.78 10.00
CA GLU A 63 -4.60 21.46 10.14
C GLU A 63 -5.64 20.57 10.85
N ALA A 64 -5.53 19.25 10.70
CA ALA A 64 -6.34 18.27 11.43
C ALA A 64 -5.88 18.04 12.88
N GLY A 65 -4.78 18.69 13.32
CA GLY A 65 -4.30 18.66 14.70
C GLY A 65 -3.29 17.55 15.00
N TYR A 66 -2.82 16.82 14.00
CA TYR A 66 -1.83 15.76 14.20
C TYR A 66 -0.41 16.33 14.38
N LYS A 67 0.40 15.66 15.19
CA LYS A 67 1.84 15.85 15.20
C LYS A 67 2.42 15.26 13.93
N VAL A 68 3.09 16.08 13.10
CA VAL A 68 3.68 15.65 11.83
C VAL A 68 5.08 16.20 11.74
N GLU A 69 6.02 15.34 11.36
CA GLU A 69 7.42 15.69 11.16
C GLU A 69 7.92 15.14 9.83
N TYR A 70 8.83 15.88 9.19
CA TYR A 70 9.58 15.35 8.07
C TYR A 70 10.70 14.46 8.57
N LYS A 71 10.81 13.29 7.97
CA LYS A 71 11.98 12.43 8.10
C LYS A 71 12.69 12.38 6.75
N TYR A 72 14.00 12.36 6.79
CA TYR A 72 14.81 12.32 5.57
C TYR A 72 15.38 10.92 5.38
N GLY A 73 15.06 10.31 4.25
CA GLY A 73 15.75 9.17 3.72
C GLY A 73 17.11 9.58 3.11
N LYS A 74 17.68 8.72 2.29
CA LYS A 74 18.98 9.01 1.64
C LYS A 74 18.92 10.19 0.67
N LYS A 75 17.82 10.37 -0.03
CA LYS A 75 17.63 11.38 -1.08
C LYS A 75 16.37 12.21 -0.92
N GLU A 76 15.30 11.58 -0.48
CA GLU A 76 13.98 12.17 -0.42
C GLU A 76 13.43 12.14 1.00
N LYS A 77 12.39 12.92 1.25
CA LYS A 77 11.74 13.00 2.56
C LYS A 77 10.38 12.28 2.56
N TYR A 78 9.99 11.80 3.71
CA TYR A 78 8.69 11.23 4.01
C TYR A 78 8.15 11.79 5.33
N LEU A 79 6.95 11.40 5.73
CA LEU A 79 6.36 11.91 6.96
C LEU A 79 6.35 10.85 8.05
N VAL A 80 6.60 11.32 9.28
CA VAL A 80 6.29 10.62 10.52
C VAL A 80 5.13 11.34 11.20
N VAL A 81 4.12 10.60 11.64
CA VAL A 81 2.92 11.14 12.25
C VAL A 81 2.70 10.47 13.60
N GLU A 82 2.40 11.30 14.63
CA GLU A 82 2.14 10.87 16.01
C GLU A 82 3.25 10.01 16.64
N ASP A 83 4.48 10.09 16.15
CA ASP A 83 5.60 9.21 16.54
C ASP A 83 5.25 7.72 16.48
N ALA A 84 4.27 7.34 15.67
CA ALA A 84 3.69 6.01 15.63
C ALA A 84 3.53 5.41 14.24
N LEU A 85 3.58 6.24 13.19
CA LEU A 85 3.40 5.79 11.82
C LEU A 85 4.19 6.63 10.81
N THR A 86 4.37 6.08 9.63
CA THR A 86 4.98 6.76 8.48
C THR A 86 4.00 6.89 7.32
N VAL A 87 4.16 7.94 6.52
CA VAL A 87 3.47 8.13 5.24
C VAL A 87 4.52 8.25 4.14
N ALA A 88 4.55 7.29 3.22
CA ALA A 88 5.57 7.14 2.18
C ALA A 88 4.99 6.50 0.91
N ASP A 89 5.79 6.30 -0.14
CA ASP A 89 5.38 5.54 -1.31
C ASP A 89 5.25 4.05 -1.00
N ASN A 90 4.40 3.35 -1.75
CA ASN A 90 4.47 1.91 -1.84
C ASN A 90 5.50 1.55 -2.93
N ILE A 91 6.42 0.64 -2.63
CA ILE A 91 7.46 0.17 -3.55
C ILE A 91 7.40 -1.35 -3.82
N GLU A 92 6.38 -2.03 -3.30
CA GLU A 92 6.12 -3.45 -3.54
C GLU A 92 5.30 -3.68 -4.81
N CYS A 93 4.46 -2.69 -5.18
CA CYS A 93 3.80 -2.64 -6.48
C CYS A 93 4.59 -1.77 -7.46
N ASP A 94 4.05 -1.49 -8.64
CA ASP A 94 4.66 -0.55 -9.58
C ASP A 94 4.80 0.84 -8.93
N LEU A 95 5.97 1.45 -9.07
CA LEU A 95 6.30 2.73 -8.45
C LEU A 95 5.28 3.82 -8.77
N GLY A 96 4.87 4.56 -7.75
CA GLY A 96 3.95 5.69 -7.87
C GLY A 96 2.48 5.32 -8.04
N GLN A 97 2.09 4.08 -7.78
CA GLN A 97 0.69 3.65 -7.85
C GLN A 97 -0.04 3.65 -6.51
N ALA A 98 0.68 3.72 -5.41
CA ALA A 98 0.08 3.76 -4.08
C ALA A 98 0.97 4.48 -3.08
N PHE A 99 0.35 5.08 -2.06
CA PHE A 99 1.04 5.50 -0.84
C PHE A 99 0.79 4.51 0.28
N ASN A 100 1.79 4.28 1.11
CA ASN A 100 1.69 3.47 2.31
C ASN A 100 1.60 4.32 3.56
N ILE A 101 0.73 3.90 4.47
CA ILE A 101 0.72 4.33 5.86
C ILE A 101 1.04 3.11 6.70
N THR A 102 2.24 3.08 7.26
CA THR A 102 2.76 1.96 8.06
C THR A 102 2.76 2.36 9.52
N SER A 103 2.10 1.61 10.39
CA SER A 103 1.87 2.01 11.78
C SER A 103 2.22 0.94 12.80
N ALA A 104 2.70 1.39 13.96
CA ALA A 104 2.92 0.60 15.16
C ALA A 104 1.66 0.65 16.03
N LEU A 105 0.84 -0.41 16.00
CA LEU A 105 -0.48 -0.42 16.64
C LEU A 105 -0.44 -0.49 18.18
N ASP A 106 0.73 -0.66 18.77
CA ASP A 106 0.91 -0.49 20.22
C ASP A 106 1.01 0.99 20.62
N LEU A 107 1.29 1.89 19.65
CA LEU A 107 1.42 3.34 19.86
C LEU A 107 0.20 4.13 19.39
N ILE A 108 -0.52 3.63 18.39
CA ILE A 108 -1.68 4.30 17.81
C ILE A 108 -2.77 3.29 17.45
N PRO A 109 -4.03 3.52 17.82
CA PRO A 109 -5.11 2.61 17.46
C PRO A 109 -5.45 2.70 15.97
N PHE A 110 -5.84 1.57 15.38
CA PHE A 110 -6.03 1.47 13.93
C PHE A 110 -7.10 2.42 13.36
N ASN A 111 -8.14 2.73 14.11
CA ASN A 111 -9.13 3.72 13.68
C ASN A 111 -8.52 5.11 13.47
N LYS A 112 -7.52 5.52 14.25
CA LYS A 112 -6.76 6.75 14.02
C LYS A 112 -5.88 6.66 12.78
N VAL A 113 -5.30 5.50 12.50
CA VAL A 113 -4.55 5.25 11.25
C VAL A 113 -5.47 5.43 10.05
N LEU A 114 -6.71 4.93 10.12
CA LEU A 114 -7.72 5.12 9.07
C LEU A 114 -8.14 6.59 8.90
N GLU A 115 -8.30 7.35 9.98
CA GLU A 115 -8.58 8.79 9.91
C GLU A 115 -7.46 9.53 9.17
N ILE A 116 -6.21 9.26 9.53
CA ILE A 116 -5.01 9.81 8.87
C ILE A 116 -4.99 9.39 7.39
N GLY A 117 -5.25 8.11 7.11
CA GLY A 117 -5.36 7.58 5.76
C GLY A 117 -6.41 8.28 4.92
N GLY A 118 -7.57 8.59 5.51
CA GLY A 118 -8.64 9.35 4.87
C GLY A 118 -8.22 10.78 4.49
N ILE A 119 -7.41 11.45 5.33
CA ILE A 119 -6.85 12.78 5.03
C ILE A 119 -5.85 12.68 3.88
N VAL A 120 -4.91 11.73 3.95
CA VAL A 120 -3.92 11.48 2.90
C VAL A 120 -4.62 11.15 1.57
N ARG A 121 -5.68 10.34 1.60
CA ARG A 121 -6.46 9.96 0.41
C ARG A 121 -7.06 11.16 -0.31
N LYS A 122 -7.50 12.19 0.40
CA LYS A 122 -8.07 13.41 -0.21
C LYS A 122 -7.05 14.23 -1.02
N ILE A 123 -5.77 14.12 -0.66
CA ILE A 123 -4.66 14.85 -1.32
C ILE A 123 -4.01 14.00 -2.40
N ALA A 124 -3.94 12.70 -2.18
CA ALA A 124 -3.27 11.77 -3.08
C ALA A 124 -4.01 11.64 -4.42
N THR A 125 -3.26 11.69 -5.52
CA THR A 125 -3.75 11.47 -6.88
C THR A 125 -3.54 10.04 -7.36
N VAL A 126 -2.72 9.27 -6.64
CA VAL A 126 -2.49 7.85 -6.92
C VAL A 126 -3.76 7.02 -6.72
N PRO A 127 -3.88 5.85 -7.37
CA PRO A 127 -5.09 5.01 -7.31
C PRO A 127 -5.51 4.63 -5.90
N ARG A 128 -4.57 4.47 -4.96
CA ARG A 128 -4.90 4.06 -3.60
C ARG A 128 -3.91 4.55 -2.55
N VAL A 129 -4.39 4.62 -1.32
CA VAL A 129 -3.60 4.74 -0.10
C VAL A 129 -3.80 3.45 0.69
N ILE A 130 -2.72 2.80 1.06
CA ILE A 130 -2.73 1.55 1.81
C ILE A 130 -2.43 1.88 3.26
N THR A 131 -3.38 1.63 4.14
CA THR A 131 -3.21 1.77 5.58
C THR A 131 -3.00 0.39 6.19
N PHE A 132 -1.91 0.21 6.89
CA PHE A 132 -1.67 -1.04 7.60
C PHE A 132 -0.89 -0.80 8.89
N GLY A 133 -0.97 -1.76 9.78
CA GLY A 133 -0.25 -1.72 11.03
C GLY A 133 -0.16 -3.08 11.69
N GLY A 134 0.78 -3.22 12.58
CA GLY A 134 0.99 -4.42 13.38
C GLY A 134 1.32 -4.08 14.83
N LYS A 135 1.10 -5.06 15.70
CA LYS A 135 1.51 -5.03 17.11
C LYS A 135 2.88 -5.69 17.26
N GLY A 136 3.59 -5.33 18.32
CA GLY A 136 4.92 -5.86 18.61
C GLY A 136 6.02 -5.27 17.73
N ILE A 137 5.76 -4.14 17.08
CA ILE A 137 6.75 -3.35 16.34
C ILE A 137 6.84 -1.95 16.89
N THR A 138 7.99 -1.35 16.73
CA THR A 138 8.27 0.03 17.14
C THR A 138 8.30 0.95 15.92
N LEU A 139 8.26 2.26 16.17
CA LEU A 139 8.53 3.22 15.10
C LEU A 139 9.92 3.02 14.49
N GLU A 140 10.92 2.67 15.29
CA GLU A 140 12.28 2.42 14.82
C GLU A 140 12.34 1.22 13.85
N ASP A 141 11.61 0.14 14.12
CA ASP A 141 11.49 -1.00 13.19
C ASP A 141 10.92 -0.55 11.84
N ILE A 142 9.91 0.33 11.86
CA ILE A 142 9.31 0.90 10.66
C ILE A 142 10.33 1.76 9.90
N LEU A 143 11.06 2.64 10.60
CA LEU A 143 12.06 3.51 9.98
C LEU A 143 13.22 2.71 9.38
N ASN A 144 13.62 1.62 10.01
CA ASN A 144 14.67 0.71 9.51
C ASN A 144 14.22 -0.11 8.28
N ALA A 145 12.93 -0.15 7.98
CA ALA A 145 12.38 -0.79 6.78
C ALA A 145 12.31 0.15 5.57
N GLU A 146 12.94 1.32 5.66
CA GLU A 146 13.01 2.30 4.58
C GLU A 146 13.79 1.77 3.38
N GLU A 147 13.23 2.00 2.19
CA GLU A 147 13.87 1.69 0.91
C GLU A 147 13.60 2.80 -0.09
N GLU A 148 14.64 3.22 -0.81
CA GLU A 148 14.53 4.21 -1.89
C GLU A 148 14.71 3.54 -3.26
N LYS A 149 13.89 3.97 -4.21
CA LYS A 149 13.92 3.52 -5.60
C LYS A 149 14.21 4.68 -6.54
N GLU A 150 14.61 4.33 -7.77
CA GLU A 150 14.84 5.29 -8.84
C GLU A 150 13.60 6.17 -9.09
N GLY A 151 13.83 7.43 -9.48
CA GLY A 151 12.75 8.41 -9.67
C GLY A 151 12.29 9.11 -8.40
N GLY A 152 12.95 8.88 -7.26
CA GLY A 152 12.67 9.55 -6.00
C GLY A 152 11.46 8.97 -5.26
N TYR A 153 11.19 7.68 -5.43
CA TYR A 153 10.22 6.95 -4.63
C TYR A 153 10.88 6.50 -3.33
N ILE A 154 10.21 6.77 -2.21
CA ILE A 154 10.68 6.34 -0.90
C ILE A 154 9.58 5.54 -0.21
N GLY A 155 9.80 4.26 -0.05
CA GLY A 155 8.85 3.33 0.54
C GLY A 155 9.30 2.87 1.92
N ILE A 156 8.30 2.62 2.75
CA ILE A 156 8.47 1.91 3.99
C ILE A 156 7.77 0.57 3.84
N ASN A 157 8.55 -0.47 3.72
CA ASN A 157 8.03 -1.83 3.68
C ASN A 157 7.52 -2.27 5.05
N ALA A 158 6.68 -3.29 5.08
CA ALA A 158 6.35 -3.93 6.34
C ALA A 158 7.65 -4.47 6.99
N PRO A 159 7.92 -4.12 8.26
CA PRO A 159 9.11 -4.62 8.94
C PRO A 159 9.16 -6.14 8.92
N LYS A 160 10.32 -6.71 8.64
CA LYS A 160 10.51 -8.17 8.53
C LYS A 160 10.39 -8.90 9.86
N SER A 161 10.57 -8.20 10.98
CA SER A 161 10.55 -8.76 12.32
C SER A 161 9.19 -8.60 12.98
N GLY A 162 8.56 -9.69 13.38
CA GLY A 162 7.54 -9.74 14.41
C GLY A 162 6.13 -9.25 14.08
N VAL A 163 5.97 -8.48 13.03
CA VAL A 163 4.72 -7.76 12.69
C VAL A 163 3.50 -8.67 12.60
N TYR A 164 3.69 -9.88 12.15
CA TYR A 164 2.59 -10.79 11.84
C TYR A 164 2.29 -11.80 12.94
N ASN A 165 3.07 -11.77 14.03
CA ASN A 165 2.90 -12.74 15.12
C ASN A 165 1.76 -12.40 16.09
N THR A 166 1.28 -11.16 16.11
CA THR A 166 0.32 -10.68 17.12
C THR A 166 -0.93 -9.99 16.57
N GLY A 167 -1.07 -9.96 15.26
CA GLY A 167 -2.21 -9.33 14.59
C GLY A 167 -1.77 -8.20 13.65
N TYR A 168 -2.44 -8.16 12.52
CA TYR A 168 -2.15 -7.26 11.43
C TYR A 168 -3.46 -6.76 10.83
N GLU A 169 -3.53 -5.44 10.64
CA GLU A 169 -4.69 -4.79 10.04
C GLU A 169 -4.27 -4.06 8.75
N CYS A 170 -5.04 -4.22 7.69
CA CYS A 170 -4.76 -3.59 6.41
C CYS A 170 -6.04 -3.19 5.69
N ILE A 171 -6.14 -1.94 5.28
CA ILE A 171 -7.23 -1.43 4.45
C ILE A 171 -6.66 -0.60 3.30
N HIS A 172 -7.13 -0.88 2.09
CA HIS A 172 -6.83 -0.09 0.90
C HIS A 172 -7.90 0.97 0.67
N LEU A 173 -7.53 2.23 0.76
CA LEU A 173 -8.38 3.37 0.43
C LEU A 173 -8.20 3.72 -1.04
N GLY A 174 -9.12 3.27 -1.91
CA GLY A 174 -9.04 3.43 -3.36
C GLY A 174 -9.93 4.53 -3.93
N TYR A 175 -9.64 4.95 -5.16
CA TYR A 175 -10.55 5.76 -5.95
C TYR A 175 -11.73 4.93 -6.43
N GLY A 176 -12.96 5.43 -6.16
CA GLY A 176 -14.19 4.82 -6.67
C GLY A 176 -14.51 3.45 -6.07
N VAL A 177 -13.70 2.97 -5.15
CA VAL A 177 -14.04 1.84 -4.30
C VAL A 177 -14.51 2.44 -2.99
N ASN A 178 -15.80 2.38 -2.72
CA ASN A 178 -16.27 2.61 -1.36
C ASN A 178 -15.68 1.48 -0.50
N PRO A 179 -15.01 1.82 0.59
CA PRO A 179 -14.56 0.83 1.54
C PRO A 179 -15.71 0.06 2.14
#